data_ecd2eb6ceb7a3cf19cbac5489803f522
#
_entry.id   ecd2eb6ceb7a3cf19cbac5489803f522
#
_cell.length_a   1.000
_cell.length_b   1.000
_cell.length_c   1.000
_cell.angle_alpha   90.00
_cell.angle_beta   90.00
_cell.angle_gamma   90.00
#
_symmetry.space_group_name_H-M   'P 1'
#
loop_
_entity.id
_entity.type
_entity.pdbx_description
1 polymer ?
#
loop_
_entity_poly.entity_id
_entity_poly.type
_entity_poly.pdbx_seq_one_letter_code
_entity_poly.pdbx_strand_id
1 'polypeptide(L)'
;MAKDLMQMLAADIVLGDGGMFLEANWRGYDVPEIIGTNPQALQQIHRDFHNAGSQVLQALTWFTSSAELEARYGWQDRVEEINRTAIEAAKAASGGSAPVGGCLVSTKTGSRA
;
A
#
# COMPACT_ATOMS: atom_id res chain seq x y z
N MET A 1 -18.62 -7.32 -1.79
CA MET A 1 -18.53 -5.89 -2.09
C MET A 1 -17.95 -5.14 -0.91
N ALA A 2 -17.02 -4.24 -1.16
CA ALA A 2 -16.41 -3.47 -0.09
C ALA A 2 -17.41 -2.51 0.54
N LYS A 3 -17.36 -2.40 1.87
CA LYS A 3 -18.18 -1.41 2.58
C LYS A 3 -17.56 -0.02 2.43
N ASP A 4 -18.39 1.00 2.45
CA ASP A 4 -17.93 2.37 2.48
C ASP A 4 -17.28 2.65 3.84
N LEU A 5 -16.07 3.19 3.81
CA LEU A 5 -15.32 3.50 5.03
C LEU A 5 -16.11 4.45 5.94
N MET A 6 -16.78 5.44 5.38
CA MET A 6 -17.57 6.39 6.19
C MET A 6 -18.72 5.69 6.91
N GLN A 7 -19.35 4.73 6.25
CA GLN A 7 -20.40 3.95 6.89
C GLN A 7 -19.85 3.08 8.01
N MET A 8 -18.69 2.48 7.81
CA MET A 8 -18.03 1.68 8.83
C MET A 8 -17.69 2.52 10.06
N LEU A 9 -17.12 3.70 9.84
CA LEU A 9 -16.74 4.61 10.93
C LEU A 9 -17.95 5.14 11.69
N ALA A 10 -19.08 5.32 11.00
CA ALA A 10 -20.31 5.76 11.65
C ALA A 10 -20.89 4.68 12.56
N ALA A 11 -20.64 3.41 12.27
CA ALA A 11 -21.21 2.30 13.00
C ALA A 11 -20.35 1.86 14.20
N ASP A 12 -19.01 1.94 14.07
CA ASP A 12 -18.13 1.40 15.11
C ASP A 12 -16.71 1.89 14.89
N ILE A 13 -15.80 1.43 15.75
CA ILE A 13 -14.36 1.62 15.58
C ILE A 13 -13.92 0.73 14.41
N VAL A 14 -13.04 1.26 13.57
CA VAL A 14 -12.52 0.54 12.40
C VAL A 14 -11.02 0.36 12.55
N LEU A 15 -10.56 -0.88 12.39
CA LEU A 15 -9.14 -1.19 12.49
C LEU A 15 -8.48 -1.11 11.12
N GLY A 16 -7.44 -0.29 11.02
CA GLY A 16 -6.56 -0.28 9.87
C GLY A 16 -5.47 -1.33 9.99
N ASP A 17 -4.60 -1.38 8.99
CA ASP A 17 -3.43 -2.26 9.07
C ASP A 17 -2.31 -1.59 9.86
N GLY A 18 -1.21 -2.35 10.05
CA GLY A 18 -0.08 -1.87 10.83
C GLY A 18 1.12 -1.50 9.97
N GLY A 19 2.32 -1.74 10.48
CA GLY A 19 3.56 -1.34 9.84
C GLY A 19 3.95 -2.21 8.66
N MET A 20 3.39 -1.94 7.51
CA MET A 20 3.69 -2.68 6.28
C MET A 20 5.18 -2.62 5.94
N PHE A 21 5.80 -1.46 6.10
CA PHE A 21 7.22 -1.28 5.81
C PHE A 21 8.07 -2.20 6.70
N LEU A 22 7.80 -2.20 8.00
CA LEU A 22 8.54 -3.02 8.94
C LEU A 22 8.33 -4.50 8.66
N GLU A 23 7.10 -4.89 8.37
CA GLU A 23 6.79 -6.29 8.10
C GLU A 23 7.50 -6.78 6.85
N ALA A 24 7.51 -5.98 5.79
CA ALA A 24 8.21 -6.32 4.55
C ALA A 24 9.70 -6.49 4.81
N ASN A 25 10.31 -5.58 5.56
CA ASN A 25 11.73 -5.66 5.89
C ASN A 25 12.05 -6.89 6.72
N TRP A 26 11.22 -7.22 7.70
CA TRP A 26 11.41 -8.42 8.52
C TRP A 26 11.34 -9.69 7.70
N ARG A 27 10.56 -9.70 6.62
CA ARG A 27 10.45 -10.84 5.71
C ARG A 27 11.55 -10.85 4.65
N GLY A 28 12.47 -9.88 4.68
CA GLY A 28 13.62 -9.83 3.78
C GLY A 28 13.38 -9.09 2.49
N TYR A 29 12.31 -8.29 2.40
CA TYR A 29 12.00 -7.52 1.20
C TYR A 29 12.34 -6.05 1.39
N ASP A 30 12.78 -5.42 0.32
CA ASP A 30 12.98 -3.98 0.29
C ASP A 30 11.72 -3.29 -0.22
N VAL A 31 11.48 -2.08 0.22
CA VAL A 31 10.30 -1.29 -0.11
C VAL A 31 10.77 0.03 -0.74
N PRO A 32 10.22 0.43 -1.88
CA PRO A 32 9.10 -0.13 -2.65
C PRO A 32 9.47 -1.22 -3.65
N GLU A 33 10.69 -1.71 -3.63
CA GLU A 33 11.15 -2.71 -4.61
C GLU A 33 10.21 -3.92 -4.71
N ILE A 34 9.68 -4.37 -3.57
CA ILE A 34 8.78 -5.52 -3.52
C ILE A 34 7.60 -5.38 -4.48
N ILE A 35 7.12 -4.16 -4.70
CA ILE A 35 5.98 -3.93 -5.58
C ILE A 35 6.30 -4.34 -7.01
N GLY A 36 7.51 -3.99 -7.47
CA GLY A 36 7.91 -4.26 -8.84
C GLY A 36 8.54 -5.62 -9.07
N THR A 37 9.03 -6.26 -8.01
CA THR A 37 9.77 -7.52 -8.14
C THR A 37 9.00 -8.73 -7.61
N ASN A 38 8.16 -8.53 -6.60
CA ASN A 38 7.42 -9.65 -6.01
C ASN A 38 6.07 -9.20 -5.44
N PRO A 39 5.15 -8.79 -6.33
CA PRO A 39 3.84 -8.31 -5.87
C PRO A 39 3.03 -9.37 -5.14
N GLN A 40 3.30 -10.63 -5.38
CA GLN A 40 2.61 -11.72 -4.68
C GLN A 40 2.99 -11.77 -3.21
N ALA A 41 4.27 -11.51 -2.90
CA ALA A 41 4.70 -11.40 -1.51
C ALA A 41 4.04 -10.21 -0.82
N LEU A 42 3.92 -9.09 -1.52
CA LEU A 42 3.22 -7.92 -1.00
C LEU A 42 1.75 -8.25 -0.72
N GLN A 43 1.09 -8.92 -1.65
CA GLN A 43 -0.29 -9.34 -1.45
C GLN A 43 -0.44 -10.23 -0.21
N GLN A 44 0.51 -11.12 0.01
CA GLN A 44 0.48 -12.00 1.18
C GLN A 44 0.61 -11.23 2.48
N ILE A 45 1.43 -10.18 2.51
CA ILE A 45 1.54 -9.34 3.70
C ILE A 45 0.20 -8.65 3.98
N HIS A 46 -0.44 -8.10 2.97
CA HIS A 46 -1.77 -7.50 3.12
C HIS A 46 -2.78 -8.53 3.63
N ARG A 47 -2.73 -9.73 3.08
CA ARG A 47 -3.64 -10.79 3.49
C ARG A 47 -3.45 -11.17 4.94
N ASP A 48 -2.20 -11.23 5.40
CA ASP A 48 -1.91 -11.56 6.79
C ASP A 48 -2.47 -10.50 7.74
N PHE A 49 -2.33 -9.21 7.38
CA PHE A 49 -2.95 -8.14 8.16
C PHE A 49 -4.48 -8.25 8.16
N HIS A 50 -5.06 -8.53 6.99
CA HIS A 50 -6.52 -8.67 6.90
C HIS A 50 -7.01 -9.84 7.74
N ASN A 51 -6.33 -10.98 7.68
CA ASN A 51 -6.68 -12.16 8.46
C ASN A 51 -6.51 -11.95 9.97
N ALA A 52 -5.60 -11.05 10.35
CA ALA A 52 -5.38 -10.70 11.76
C ALA A 52 -6.41 -9.70 12.28
N GLY A 53 -7.29 -9.18 11.43
CA GLY A 53 -8.37 -8.31 11.85
C GLY A 53 -8.41 -6.93 11.23
N SER A 54 -7.48 -6.59 10.33
CA SER A 54 -7.52 -5.29 9.65
C SER A 54 -8.74 -5.20 8.74
N GLN A 55 -9.52 -4.15 8.94
CA GLN A 55 -10.76 -3.92 8.18
C GLN A 55 -10.55 -2.98 7.01
N VAL A 56 -9.51 -2.17 7.06
CA VAL A 56 -9.10 -1.27 5.99
C VAL A 56 -7.64 -1.55 5.70
N LEU A 57 -7.29 -1.67 4.43
CA LEU A 57 -5.92 -1.93 4.01
C LEU A 57 -5.35 -0.70 3.34
N GLN A 58 -4.14 -0.34 3.69
CA GLN A 58 -3.45 0.78 3.04
C GLN A 58 -2.47 0.23 2.02
N ALA A 59 -2.66 0.66 0.77
CA ALA A 59 -1.73 0.27 -0.30
C ALA A 59 -0.34 0.85 -0.01
N LEU A 60 0.69 0.09 -0.38
CA LEU A 60 2.07 0.48 -0.13
C LEU A 60 2.52 1.47 -1.22
N THR A 61 2.03 2.69 -1.14
CA THR A 61 2.39 3.76 -2.09
C THR A 61 3.32 4.80 -1.47
N TRP A 62 4.11 4.39 -0.50
CA TRP A 62 5.19 5.18 0.05
C TRP A 62 6.40 5.08 -0.87
N PHE A 63 7.06 6.19 -1.12
CA PHE A 63 8.28 6.23 -1.94
C PHE A 63 8.04 5.77 -3.39
N THR A 64 6.83 5.93 -3.90
CA THR A 64 6.47 5.50 -5.25
C THR A 64 6.22 6.68 -6.19
N SER A 65 6.70 7.85 -5.84
CA SER A 65 6.71 9.00 -6.75
C SER A 65 7.79 8.82 -7.81
N SER A 66 7.69 9.59 -8.89
CA SER A 66 8.68 9.54 -9.96
C SER A 66 10.09 9.79 -9.42
N ALA A 67 10.25 10.80 -8.57
CA ALA A 67 11.57 11.15 -8.02
C ALA A 67 12.14 10.02 -7.16
N GLU A 68 11.30 9.40 -6.32
CA GLU A 68 11.77 8.32 -5.45
C GLU A 68 12.12 7.06 -6.25
N LEU A 69 11.30 6.70 -7.21
CA LEU A 69 11.57 5.51 -8.04
C LEU A 69 12.82 5.71 -8.91
N GLU A 70 13.02 6.92 -9.42
CA GLU A 70 14.24 7.23 -10.18
C GLU A 70 15.48 7.15 -9.30
N ALA A 71 15.42 7.78 -8.14
CA ALA A 71 16.59 7.87 -7.25
C ALA A 71 17.00 6.49 -6.72
N ARG A 72 16.04 5.61 -6.45
CA ARG A 72 16.32 4.32 -5.85
C ARG A 72 16.64 3.23 -6.87
N TYR A 73 15.92 3.21 -8.00
CA TYR A 73 16.00 2.07 -8.92
C TYR A 73 16.10 2.45 -10.39
N GLY A 74 16.01 3.73 -10.73
CA GLY A 74 15.92 4.14 -12.12
C GLY A 74 14.57 3.78 -12.75
N TRP A 75 13.52 3.71 -11.95
CA TRP A 75 12.19 3.27 -12.38
C TRP A 75 11.24 4.43 -12.63
N GLN A 76 11.73 5.58 -13.03
CA GLN A 76 10.88 6.75 -13.25
C GLN A 76 9.80 6.54 -14.31
N ASP A 77 10.00 5.57 -15.20
CA ASP A 77 9.00 5.25 -16.24
C ASP A 77 7.98 4.22 -15.78
N ARG A 78 8.10 3.72 -14.55
CA ARG A 78 7.21 2.69 -14.02
C ARG A 78 6.26 3.21 -12.95
N VAL A 79 6.09 4.52 -12.84
CA VAL A 79 5.28 5.12 -11.76
C VAL A 79 3.85 4.60 -11.77
N GLU A 80 3.20 4.62 -12.93
CA GLU A 80 1.82 4.14 -13.04
C GLU A 80 1.72 2.65 -12.73
N GLU A 81 2.62 1.86 -13.29
CA GLU A 81 2.66 0.41 -13.08
C GLU A 81 2.84 0.09 -11.60
N ILE A 82 3.81 0.70 -10.95
CA ILE A 82 4.15 0.44 -9.54
C ILE A 82 2.99 0.81 -8.63
N ASN A 83 2.41 1.98 -8.83
CA ASN A 83 1.31 2.42 -7.97
C ASN A 83 0.05 1.61 -8.19
N ARG A 84 -0.24 1.24 -9.44
CA ARG A 84 -1.37 0.37 -9.75
C ARG A 84 -1.20 -1.00 -9.10
N THR A 85 -0.01 -1.59 -9.24
CA THR A 85 0.28 -2.90 -8.66
C THR A 85 0.14 -2.88 -7.14
N ALA A 86 0.61 -1.81 -6.49
CA ALA A 86 0.48 -1.66 -5.04
C ALA A 86 -0.99 -1.67 -4.61
N ILE A 87 -1.84 -0.95 -5.33
CA ILE A 87 -3.27 -0.89 -5.02
C ILE A 87 -3.94 -2.24 -5.29
N GLU A 88 -3.62 -2.86 -6.41
CA GLU A 88 -4.20 -4.16 -6.77
C GLU A 88 -3.83 -5.25 -5.76
N ALA A 89 -2.60 -5.22 -5.25
CA ALA A 89 -2.18 -6.19 -4.25
C ALA A 89 -3.02 -6.07 -2.97
N ALA A 90 -3.28 -4.84 -2.53
CA ALA A 90 -4.10 -4.61 -1.35
C ALA A 90 -5.55 -5.05 -1.59
N LYS A 91 -6.11 -4.71 -2.75
CA LYS A 91 -7.48 -5.10 -3.08
C LYS A 91 -7.65 -6.60 -3.15
N ALA A 92 -6.70 -7.28 -3.78
CA ALA A 92 -6.76 -8.72 -3.95
C ALA A 92 -6.66 -9.46 -2.63
N ALA A 93 -5.95 -8.90 -1.66
CA ALA A 93 -5.72 -9.55 -0.37
C ALA A 93 -7.01 -9.83 0.40
N SER A 94 -8.01 -8.97 0.26
CA SER A 94 -9.31 -9.16 0.93
C SER A 94 -10.38 -9.68 -0.04
N GLY A 95 -10.03 -9.96 -1.29
CA GLY A 95 -11.01 -10.32 -2.31
C GLY A 95 -11.97 -9.17 -2.62
N GLY A 96 -11.56 -7.95 -2.38
CA GLY A 96 -12.39 -6.76 -2.61
C GLY A 96 -13.33 -6.42 -1.47
N SER A 97 -13.26 -7.12 -0.34
CA SER A 97 -14.17 -6.89 0.77
C SER A 97 -13.79 -5.72 1.66
N ALA A 98 -12.51 -5.33 1.67
CA ALA A 98 -12.01 -4.24 2.51
C ALA A 98 -11.76 -2.99 1.70
N PRO A 99 -12.09 -1.79 2.23
CA PRO A 99 -11.64 -0.55 1.60
C PRO A 99 -10.13 -0.47 1.55
N VAL A 100 -9.61 0.14 0.49
CA VAL A 100 -8.17 0.32 0.30
C VAL A 100 -7.87 1.81 0.18
N GLY A 101 -6.96 2.29 1.01
CA GLY A 101 -6.48 3.67 0.95
C GLY A 101 -5.10 3.72 0.30
N GLY A 102 -4.84 4.76 -0.46
CA GLY A 102 -3.50 5.06 -0.95
C GLY A 102 -2.82 6.07 -0.02
N CYS A 103 -1.51 6.15 -0.11
CA CYS A 103 -0.73 7.11 0.65
C CYS A 103 -0.06 8.09 -0.31
N LEU A 104 -0.22 9.37 -0.04
CA LEU A 104 0.47 10.44 -0.78
C LEU A 104 1.46 11.07 0.17
N VAL A 105 2.73 11.07 -0.21
CA VAL A 105 3.78 11.65 0.61
C VAL A 105 4.12 13.03 0.07
N SER A 106 4.20 14.01 0.97
CA SER A 106 4.57 15.37 0.60
C SER A 106 6.00 15.39 0.08
N THR A 107 6.20 16.07 -1.03
CA THR A 107 7.53 16.24 -1.61
C THR A 107 8.13 17.58 -1.19
N LYS A 108 9.44 17.69 -1.35
CA LYS A 108 10.12 18.96 -1.08
C LYS A 108 9.58 20.08 -1.97
N THR A 109 9.25 19.75 -3.20
CA THR A 109 8.72 20.72 -4.14
C THR A 109 7.39 21.27 -3.66
N GLY A 110 6.52 20.38 -3.20
CA GLY A 110 5.22 20.79 -2.65
C GLY A 110 5.36 21.68 -1.43
N SER A 111 6.35 21.44 -0.59
CA SER A 111 6.54 22.18 0.63
C SER A 111 7.01 23.62 0.41
N ARG A 112 7.38 23.97 -0.81
CA ARG A 112 7.85 25.31 -1.16
C ARG A 112 6.75 26.21 -1.68
N ALA A 113 5.62 25.69 -1.89
CA ALA A 113 4.54 26.41 -2.53
C ALA A 113 4.16 27.72 -1.83
#